data_9ada8ff58df64fd16e8b8a37d45c0d08
#
_entry.id   9ada8ff58df64fd16e8b8a37d45c0d08
#
_cell.length_a   1.000
_cell.length_b   1.000
_cell.length_c   1.000
_cell.angle_alpha   90.00
_cell.angle_beta   90.00
_cell.angle_gamma   90.00
#
_symmetry.space_group_name_H-M   'P 1'
#
loop_
_entity.id
_entity.type
_entity.pdbx_description
1 polymer ?
#
loop_
_entity_poly.entity_id
_entity_poly.type
_entity_poly.pdbx_seq_one_letter_code
_entity_poly.pdbx_strand_id
1 'polypeptide(L)'
;MFDPTIYENLKVVFEGAVYDLDLDGHIVVTHRSDLIDLATMSRTYAVRYRLKDGRCTAEVRLSAGLVDLAGEKLEWRNALPGCKLEIVFALTLRNPEAACRNIDDIMRQVWDANPSIVQTLSYRYGEDGACCRNEIVVAFDRKIGEGQIDDIAELLEHTVRTLRLLEPYNTEE
;
A
#
# COMPACT_ATOMS: atom_id res chain seq x y z
N MET A 1 -2.38 21.66 -15.81
CA MET A 1 -2.42 20.94 -14.52
C MET A 1 -2.27 19.46 -14.80
N PHE A 2 -1.48 18.75 -14.01
CA PHE A 2 -1.34 17.30 -14.11
C PHE A 2 -2.53 16.65 -13.40
N ASP A 3 -3.52 16.20 -14.17
CA ASP A 3 -4.79 15.70 -13.63
C ASP A 3 -5.29 14.49 -14.46
N PRO A 4 -4.76 13.28 -14.19
CA PRO A 4 -5.24 12.06 -14.83
C PRO A 4 -6.60 11.67 -14.26
N THR A 5 -7.60 11.48 -15.12
CA THR A 5 -8.98 11.18 -14.72
C THR A 5 -9.11 9.82 -14.03
N ILE A 6 -8.44 8.79 -14.58
CA ILE A 6 -8.42 7.43 -14.01
C ILE A 6 -7.84 7.47 -12.58
N TYR A 7 -6.77 8.23 -12.37
CA TYR A 7 -6.16 8.39 -11.05
C TYR A 7 -7.14 9.03 -10.05
N GLU A 8 -7.80 10.14 -10.43
CA GLU A 8 -8.76 10.81 -9.55
C GLU A 8 -9.93 9.90 -9.17
N ASN A 9 -10.48 9.17 -10.13
CA ASN A 9 -11.59 8.26 -9.89
C ASN A 9 -11.18 7.12 -8.94
N LEU A 10 -10.04 6.49 -9.16
CA LEU A 10 -9.53 5.45 -8.27
C LEU A 10 -9.21 6.00 -6.88
N LYS A 11 -8.57 7.18 -6.79
CA LYS A 11 -8.26 7.82 -5.51
C LYS A 11 -9.52 8.05 -4.67
N VAL A 12 -10.57 8.60 -5.27
CA VAL A 12 -11.84 8.86 -4.57
C VAL A 12 -12.45 7.58 -4.02
N VAL A 13 -12.42 6.49 -4.80
CA VAL A 13 -12.96 5.20 -4.36
C VAL A 13 -12.13 4.60 -3.23
N PHE A 14 -10.79 4.59 -3.34
CA PHE A 14 -9.91 4.13 -2.26
C PHE A 14 -10.09 4.96 -0.99
N GLU A 15 -10.15 6.28 -1.13
CA GLU A 15 -10.33 7.20 -0.01
C GLU A 15 -11.65 6.93 0.70
N GLY A 16 -12.76 6.84 -0.04
CA GLY A 16 -14.07 6.54 0.50
C GLY A 16 -14.09 5.21 1.25
N ALA A 17 -13.61 4.14 0.62
CA ALA A 17 -13.61 2.81 1.21
C ALA A 17 -12.74 2.71 2.49
N VAL A 18 -11.59 3.40 2.52
CA VAL A 18 -10.75 3.46 3.74
C VAL A 18 -11.43 4.25 4.85
N TYR A 19 -12.07 5.39 4.53
CA TYR A 19 -12.78 6.17 5.54
C TYR A 19 -14.04 5.47 6.06
N ASP A 20 -14.72 4.67 5.26
CA ASP A 20 -15.82 3.84 5.72
C ASP A 20 -15.35 2.82 6.78
N LEU A 21 -14.21 2.17 6.56
CA LEU A 21 -13.59 1.27 7.55
C LEU A 21 -13.16 1.99 8.84
N ASP A 22 -12.73 3.25 8.75
CA ASP A 22 -12.38 4.09 9.91
C ASP A 22 -13.64 4.47 10.70
N LEU A 23 -14.69 4.92 10.02
CA LEU A 23 -15.99 5.26 10.62
C LEU A 23 -16.65 4.06 11.31
N ASP A 24 -16.53 2.87 10.72
CA ASP A 24 -17.01 1.61 11.31
C ASP A 24 -16.14 1.15 12.50
N GLY A 25 -15.02 1.82 12.77
CA GLY A 25 -14.13 1.55 13.88
C GLY A 25 -13.25 0.31 13.72
N HIS A 26 -13.08 -0.19 12.50
CA HIS A 26 -12.20 -1.31 12.20
C HIS A 26 -10.73 -0.90 12.16
N ILE A 27 -10.47 0.30 11.67
CA ILE A 27 -9.13 0.87 11.52
C ILE A 27 -9.10 2.30 12.06
N VAL A 28 -7.90 2.89 12.07
CA VAL A 28 -7.67 4.32 12.33
C VAL A 28 -6.75 4.84 11.26
N VAL A 29 -7.20 5.84 10.49
CA VAL A 29 -6.35 6.55 9.52
C VAL A 29 -5.32 7.39 10.26
N THR A 30 -4.05 7.18 9.96
CA THR A 30 -2.92 7.84 10.65
C THR A 30 -2.19 8.86 9.78
N HIS A 31 -2.28 8.73 8.46
CA HIS A 31 -1.65 9.65 7.52
C HIS A 31 -2.36 9.62 6.17
N ARG A 32 -2.35 10.77 5.49
CA ARG A 32 -2.83 10.92 4.12
C ARG A 32 -1.97 11.94 3.39
N SER A 33 -1.63 11.66 2.16
CA SER A 33 -0.94 12.60 1.27
C SER A 33 -1.41 12.44 -0.18
N ASP A 34 -1.37 13.53 -0.93
CA ASP A 34 -1.61 13.56 -2.38
C ASP A 34 -0.57 14.54 -2.95
N LEU A 35 0.48 14.00 -3.56
CA LEU A 35 1.67 14.72 -3.94
C LEU A 35 1.83 14.75 -5.47
N ILE A 36 2.16 15.91 -6.00
CA ILE A 36 2.55 16.08 -7.40
C ILE A 36 4.06 16.35 -7.45
N ASP A 37 4.78 15.48 -8.16
CA ASP A 37 6.18 15.74 -8.51
C ASP A 37 6.23 16.45 -9.86
N LEU A 38 6.60 17.72 -9.82
CA LEU A 38 6.69 18.56 -11.01
C LEU A 38 7.91 18.21 -11.89
N ALA A 39 8.94 17.59 -11.33
CA ALA A 39 10.14 17.22 -12.07
C ALA A 39 9.90 16.01 -12.99
N THR A 40 9.17 15.02 -12.50
CA THR A 40 8.84 13.81 -13.26
C THR A 40 7.44 13.84 -13.86
N MET A 41 6.64 14.86 -13.54
CA MET A 41 5.22 14.93 -13.90
C MET A 41 4.48 13.66 -13.48
N SER A 42 4.58 13.35 -12.20
CA SER A 42 3.89 12.21 -11.57
C SER A 42 3.05 12.67 -10.39
N ARG A 43 2.06 11.86 -10.03
CA ARG A 43 1.21 12.10 -8.88
C ARG A 43 1.10 10.83 -8.06
N THR A 44 1.18 10.98 -6.74
CA THR A 44 1.11 9.85 -5.80
C THR A 44 0.15 10.20 -4.67
N TYR A 45 -0.87 9.40 -4.52
CA TYR A 45 -1.76 9.38 -3.35
C TYR A 45 -1.30 8.28 -2.41
N ALA A 46 -1.27 8.58 -1.12
CA ALA A 46 -1.02 7.59 -0.08
C ALA A 46 -1.95 7.81 1.11
N VAL A 47 -2.55 6.72 1.59
CA VAL A 47 -3.33 6.71 2.82
C VAL A 47 -2.81 5.59 3.71
N ARG A 48 -2.43 5.95 4.95
CA ARG A 48 -1.90 5.01 5.95
C ARG A 48 -2.88 4.86 7.09
N TYR A 49 -3.05 3.63 7.52
CA TYR A 49 -3.92 3.26 8.62
C TYR A 49 -3.34 2.08 9.41
N ARG A 50 -3.90 1.84 10.56
CA ARG A 50 -3.63 0.69 11.42
C ARG A 50 -4.95 0.12 11.95
N LEU A 51 -4.92 -1.08 12.51
CA LEU A 51 -6.06 -1.57 13.29
C LEU A 51 -6.30 -0.63 14.49
N LYS A 52 -7.55 -0.54 14.94
CA LYS A 52 -7.92 0.34 16.08
C LYS A 52 -7.02 0.13 17.29
N ASP A 53 -6.79 -1.13 17.65
CA ASP A 53 -5.96 -1.52 18.79
C ASP A 53 -4.59 -2.08 18.38
N GLY A 54 -4.24 -1.95 17.08
CA GLY A 54 -2.99 -2.44 16.50
C GLY A 54 -1.93 -1.35 16.40
N ARG A 55 -0.71 -1.77 16.11
CA ARG A 55 0.47 -0.91 15.91
C ARG A 55 1.08 -1.08 14.52
N CYS A 56 0.92 -2.26 13.90
CA CYS A 56 1.29 -2.45 12.52
C CYS A 56 0.51 -1.47 11.64
N THR A 57 1.18 -0.90 10.66
CA THR A 57 0.54 0.03 9.71
C THR A 57 0.46 -0.59 8.32
N ALA A 58 -0.60 -0.27 7.60
CA ALA A 58 -0.72 -0.47 6.17
C ALA A 58 -0.86 0.87 5.47
N GLU A 59 -0.25 1.02 4.31
CA GLU A 59 -0.36 2.20 3.46
C GLU A 59 -0.71 1.77 2.03
N VAL A 60 -1.82 2.27 1.53
CA VAL A 60 -2.19 2.14 0.12
C VAL A 60 -1.54 3.29 -0.64
N ARG A 61 -0.74 2.96 -1.67
CA ARG A 61 -0.10 3.93 -2.57
C ARG A 61 -0.64 3.76 -3.99
N LEU A 62 -1.17 4.82 -4.53
CA LEU A 62 -1.65 4.90 -5.91
C LEU A 62 -0.83 5.95 -6.65
N SER A 63 -0.22 5.59 -7.77
CA SER A 63 0.59 6.53 -8.54
C SER A 63 0.32 6.48 -10.04
N ALA A 64 0.40 7.64 -10.68
CA ALA A 64 0.32 7.79 -12.13
C ALA A 64 1.42 8.74 -12.62
N GLY A 65 2.02 8.42 -13.76
CA GLY A 65 3.08 9.21 -14.37
C GLY A 65 2.62 9.93 -15.65
N LEU A 66 3.53 10.68 -16.25
CA LEU A 66 3.28 11.43 -17.48
C LEU A 66 2.77 10.54 -18.61
N VAL A 67 3.31 9.31 -18.74
CA VAL A 67 2.91 8.37 -19.81
C VAL A 67 1.45 7.95 -19.63
N ASP A 68 0.96 7.80 -18.40
CA ASP A 68 -0.42 7.45 -18.12
C ASP A 68 -1.36 8.59 -18.50
N LEU A 69 -1.03 9.83 -18.09
CA LEU A 69 -1.77 11.01 -18.47
C LEU A 69 -1.80 11.22 -19.98
N ALA A 70 -0.64 11.08 -20.65
CA ALA A 70 -0.54 11.24 -22.09
C ALA A 70 -1.35 10.16 -22.83
N GLY A 71 -1.24 8.91 -22.39
CA GLY A 71 -2.01 7.79 -22.94
C GLY A 71 -3.51 7.99 -22.84
N GLU A 72 -3.98 8.52 -21.69
CA GLU A 72 -5.38 8.85 -21.45
C GLU A 72 -5.86 10.03 -22.32
N LYS A 73 -5.10 11.14 -22.33
CA LYS A 73 -5.51 12.36 -23.06
C LYS A 73 -5.38 12.26 -24.60
N LEU A 74 -4.45 11.46 -25.08
CA LEU A 74 -4.21 11.28 -26.52
C LEU A 74 -4.88 10.02 -27.07
N GLU A 75 -5.61 9.27 -26.26
CA GLU A 75 -6.29 8.04 -26.62
C GLU A 75 -5.38 7.08 -27.41
N TRP A 76 -4.14 6.92 -26.94
CA TRP A 76 -3.17 6.06 -27.63
C TRP A 76 -3.68 4.63 -27.71
N ARG A 77 -3.86 4.13 -28.92
CA ARG A 77 -4.44 2.80 -29.21
C ARG A 77 -3.72 1.63 -28.53
N ASN A 78 -2.43 1.80 -28.19
CA ASN A 78 -1.59 0.77 -27.58
C ASN A 78 -1.20 1.13 -26.13
N ALA A 79 -1.64 2.25 -25.59
CA ALA A 79 -1.41 2.58 -24.19
C ALA A 79 -2.52 1.94 -23.35
N LEU A 80 -2.13 1.34 -22.26
CA LEU A 80 -3.03 0.94 -21.18
C LEU A 80 -2.83 1.95 -20.03
N PRO A 81 -3.48 3.14 -20.11
CA PRO A 81 -3.38 4.10 -19.04
C PRO A 81 -3.98 3.53 -17.77
N GLY A 82 -3.39 3.84 -16.64
CA GLY A 82 -3.83 3.31 -15.35
C GLY A 82 -2.86 3.74 -14.26
N CYS A 83 -3.13 3.27 -13.05
CA CYS A 83 -2.33 3.59 -11.89
C CYS A 83 -1.53 2.38 -11.42
N LYS A 84 -0.29 2.63 -10.99
CA LYS A 84 0.47 1.67 -10.21
C LYS A 84 -0.12 1.62 -8.81
N LEU A 85 -0.35 0.43 -8.31
CA LEU A 85 -0.83 0.17 -6.95
C LEU A 85 0.26 -0.55 -6.16
N GLU A 86 0.52 -0.07 -4.96
CA GLU A 86 1.37 -0.73 -3.97
C GLU A 86 0.69 -0.70 -2.61
N ILE A 87 0.83 -1.78 -1.85
CA ILE A 87 0.45 -1.83 -0.45
C ILE A 87 1.73 -1.99 0.37
N VAL A 88 1.92 -1.14 1.35
CA VAL A 88 3.12 -1.15 2.19
C VAL A 88 2.72 -1.41 3.63
N PHE A 89 3.21 -2.51 4.20
CA PHE A 89 3.06 -2.79 5.63
C PHE A 89 4.33 -2.40 6.36
N ALA A 90 4.20 -1.90 7.59
CA ALA A 90 5.35 -1.59 8.43
C ALA A 90 5.11 -2.03 9.87
N LEU A 91 6.11 -2.70 10.43
CA LEU A 91 6.13 -3.19 11.80
C LEU A 91 7.55 -3.19 12.36
N THR A 92 7.67 -3.28 13.69
CA THR A 92 8.95 -3.40 14.38
C THR A 92 9.17 -4.85 14.82
N LEU A 93 10.35 -5.41 14.51
CA LEU A 93 10.71 -6.79 14.82
C LEU A 93 11.88 -6.83 15.80
N ARG A 94 11.85 -7.78 16.74
CA ARG A 94 12.94 -8.03 17.69
C ARG A 94 13.87 -9.16 17.22
N ASN A 95 13.34 -10.16 16.54
CA ASN A 95 14.11 -11.27 15.97
C ASN A 95 13.77 -11.41 14.47
N PRO A 96 14.44 -10.65 13.61
CA PRO A 96 14.05 -10.53 12.21
C PRO A 96 14.19 -11.85 11.41
N GLU A 97 15.21 -12.69 11.69
CA GLU A 97 15.44 -13.88 10.88
C GLU A 97 14.30 -14.91 10.96
N ALA A 98 13.78 -15.16 12.18
CA ALA A 98 12.66 -16.07 12.37
C ALA A 98 11.34 -15.42 11.95
N ALA A 99 11.14 -14.15 12.32
CA ALA A 99 9.92 -13.41 12.04
C ALA A 99 9.71 -13.21 10.54
N CYS A 100 10.75 -12.83 9.78
CA CYS A 100 10.63 -12.60 8.34
C CYS A 100 10.24 -13.85 7.55
N ARG A 101 10.69 -15.02 7.97
CA ARG A 101 10.27 -16.29 7.34
C ARG A 101 8.79 -16.56 7.55
N ASN A 102 8.31 -16.42 8.77
CA ASN A 102 6.89 -16.60 9.08
C ASN A 102 6.02 -15.54 8.39
N ILE A 103 6.50 -14.31 8.33
CA ILE A 103 5.83 -13.21 7.62
C ILE A 103 5.77 -13.52 6.11
N ASP A 104 6.83 -14.04 5.50
CA ASP A 104 6.81 -14.43 4.08
C ASP A 104 5.74 -15.50 3.80
N ASP A 105 5.61 -16.48 4.68
CA ASP A 105 4.57 -17.52 4.57
C ASP A 105 3.17 -16.92 4.70
N ILE A 106 2.95 -16.01 5.65
CA ILE A 106 1.68 -15.28 5.81
C ILE A 106 1.35 -14.47 4.56
N MET A 107 2.32 -13.72 4.07
CA MET A 107 2.13 -12.87 2.88
C MET A 107 1.76 -13.71 1.66
N ARG A 108 2.46 -14.82 1.42
CA ARG A 108 2.15 -15.74 0.32
C ARG A 108 0.78 -16.39 0.46
N GLN A 109 0.35 -16.68 1.69
CA GLN A 109 -0.96 -17.27 1.94
C GLN A 109 -2.11 -16.29 1.71
N VAL A 110 -1.90 -14.99 2.00
CA VAL A 110 -2.94 -13.97 1.86
C VAL A 110 -2.99 -13.39 0.45
N TRP A 111 -1.83 -13.16 -0.16
CA TRP A 111 -1.71 -12.39 -1.42
C TRP A 111 -1.51 -13.25 -2.66
N ASP A 112 -1.51 -14.59 -2.53
CA ASP A 112 -1.21 -15.53 -3.60
C ASP A 112 0.15 -15.26 -4.31
N ALA A 113 0.36 -15.88 -5.48
CA ALA A 113 1.62 -15.79 -6.20
C ALA A 113 1.72 -14.58 -7.17
N ASN A 114 0.68 -13.74 -7.26
CA ASN A 114 0.61 -12.71 -8.30
C ASN A 114 1.39 -11.41 -8.01
N PRO A 115 1.35 -10.81 -6.79
CA PRO A 115 2.14 -9.61 -6.53
C PRO A 115 3.59 -9.95 -6.18
N SER A 116 4.48 -9.02 -6.49
CA SER A 116 5.85 -9.03 -5.95
C SER A 116 5.81 -8.62 -4.47
N ILE A 117 6.41 -9.42 -3.60
CA ILE A 117 6.47 -9.14 -2.16
C ILE A 117 7.93 -9.01 -1.76
N VAL A 118 8.30 -7.85 -1.22
CA VAL A 118 9.66 -7.53 -0.78
C VAL A 118 9.64 -7.06 0.66
N GLN A 119 10.44 -7.70 1.52
CA GLN A 119 10.68 -7.28 2.90
C GLN A 119 12.01 -6.53 2.97
N THR A 120 12.00 -5.32 3.53
CA THR A 120 13.19 -4.50 3.75
C THR A 120 13.37 -4.24 5.24
N LEU A 121 14.53 -4.65 5.77
CA LEU A 121 14.88 -4.41 7.17
C LEU A 121 15.75 -3.16 7.28
N SER A 122 15.40 -2.29 8.21
CA SER A 122 16.19 -1.10 8.53
C SER A 122 16.51 -1.03 10.03
N TYR A 123 17.73 -0.61 10.33
CA TYR A 123 18.26 -0.52 11.70
C TYR A 123 18.72 0.91 11.95
N ARG A 124 18.53 1.39 13.17
CA ARG A 124 19.13 2.65 13.61
C ARG A 124 20.55 2.42 14.07
N TYR A 125 21.48 3.23 13.60
CA TYR A 125 22.87 3.19 14.06
C TYR A 125 22.94 3.61 15.54
N GLY A 126 23.68 2.83 16.35
CA GLY A 126 23.90 3.11 17.77
C GLY A 126 22.81 2.60 18.73
N GLU A 127 21.74 2.01 18.22
CA GLU A 127 20.82 1.20 19.04
C GLU A 127 21.34 -0.24 19.06
N ASP A 128 21.45 -0.83 20.26
CA ASP A 128 21.82 -2.24 20.42
C ASP A 128 20.84 -3.09 19.62
N GLY A 129 21.27 -3.70 18.53
CA GLY A 129 20.55 -4.40 17.46
C GLY A 129 19.33 -5.28 17.80
N ALA A 130 18.64 -4.95 18.88
CA ALA A 130 17.51 -5.69 19.40
C ALA A 130 16.23 -5.51 18.57
N CYS A 131 16.06 -4.34 17.92
CA CYS A 131 14.86 -4.04 17.14
C CYS A 131 15.22 -3.53 15.74
N CYS A 132 14.44 -3.93 14.75
CA CYS A 132 14.53 -3.40 13.40
C CYS A 132 13.14 -3.07 12.86
N ARG A 133 13.06 -2.09 11.99
CA ARG A 133 11.86 -1.82 11.21
C ARG A 133 11.83 -2.74 10.01
N ASN A 134 10.74 -3.48 9.84
CA ASN A 134 10.44 -4.24 8.64
C ASN A 134 9.41 -3.47 7.82
N GLU A 135 9.74 -3.17 6.58
CA GLU A 135 8.83 -2.62 5.59
C GLU A 135 8.57 -3.69 4.52
N ILE A 136 7.31 -4.05 4.32
CA ILE A 136 6.88 -5.09 3.39
C ILE A 136 6.10 -4.42 2.27
N VAL A 137 6.64 -4.45 1.07
CA VAL A 137 6.00 -3.89 -0.12
C VAL A 137 5.36 -5.01 -0.93
N VAL A 138 4.05 -4.91 -1.12
CA VAL A 138 3.27 -5.73 -2.04
C VAL A 138 3.01 -4.89 -3.28
N ALA A 139 3.67 -5.22 -4.39
CA ALA A 139 3.58 -4.49 -5.64
C ALA A 139 2.91 -5.34 -6.73
N PHE A 140 1.95 -4.77 -7.43
CA PHE A 140 1.23 -5.42 -8.51
C PHE A 140 1.90 -5.05 -9.85
N ASP A 141 2.26 -6.05 -10.66
CA ASP A 141 2.90 -5.84 -11.97
C ASP A 141 1.97 -5.14 -12.96
N ARG A 142 0.67 -5.35 -12.81
CA ARG A 142 -0.37 -4.79 -13.65
C ARG A 142 -0.86 -3.46 -13.08
N LYS A 143 -0.95 -2.43 -13.92
CA LYS A 143 -1.67 -1.20 -13.58
C LYS A 143 -3.16 -1.48 -13.39
N ILE A 144 -3.77 -0.75 -12.50
CA ILE A 144 -5.22 -0.77 -12.27
C ILE A 144 -5.88 0.43 -12.95
N GLY A 145 -7.09 0.23 -13.41
CA GLY A 145 -7.93 1.25 -14.00
C GLY A 145 -9.35 1.21 -13.44
N GLU A 146 -10.25 1.94 -14.04
CA GLU A 146 -11.66 2.02 -13.59
C GLU A 146 -12.38 0.66 -13.61
N GLY A 147 -11.97 -0.26 -14.47
CA GLY A 147 -12.53 -1.61 -14.52
C GLY A 147 -12.26 -2.48 -13.27
N GLN A 148 -11.36 -2.07 -12.39
CA GLN A 148 -11.02 -2.75 -11.14
C GLN A 148 -11.58 -2.04 -9.89
N ILE A 149 -12.48 -1.07 -10.05
CA ILE A 149 -13.07 -0.33 -8.93
C ILE A 149 -13.79 -1.27 -7.96
N ASP A 150 -14.50 -2.26 -8.48
CA ASP A 150 -15.26 -3.22 -7.66
C ASP A 150 -14.34 -4.14 -6.84
N ASP A 151 -13.09 -4.33 -7.24
CA ASP A 151 -12.10 -5.16 -6.55
C ASP A 151 -11.47 -4.44 -5.33
N ILE A 152 -11.66 -3.12 -5.21
CA ILE A 152 -11.03 -2.30 -4.15
C ILE A 152 -11.48 -2.72 -2.75
N ALA A 153 -12.74 -3.03 -2.57
CA ALA A 153 -13.27 -3.46 -1.27
C ALA A 153 -12.59 -4.77 -0.80
N GLU A 154 -12.49 -5.76 -1.69
CA GLU A 154 -11.82 -7.03 -1.40
C GLU A 154 -10.33 -6.83 -1.13
N LEU A 155 -9.66 -5.96 -1.87
CA LEU A 155 -8.26 -5.60 -1.65
C LEU A 155 -8.06 -5.02 -0.23
N LEU A 156 -8.94 -4.13 0.21
CA LEU A 156 -8.87 -3.56 1.56
C LEU A 156 -9.14 -4.60 2.64
N GLU A 157 -10.06 -5.55 2.41
CA GLU A 157 -10.27 -6.68 3.32
C GLU A 157 -8.98 -7.53 3.46
N HIS A 158 -8.26 -7.77 2.36
CA HIS A 158 -6.96 -8.45 2.37
C HIS A 158 -5.92 -7.65 3.17
N THR A 159 -5.89 -6.33 3.05
CA THR A 159 -4.96 -5.50 3.85
C THR A 159 -5.29 -5.56 5.34
N VAL A 160 -6.56 -5.46 5.72
CA VAL A 160 -6.99 -5.56 7.13
C VAL A 160 -6.70 -6.95 7.70
N ARG A 161 -6.95 -8.01 6.91
CA ARG A 161 -6.60 -9.39 7.29
C ARG A 161 -5.09 -9.53 7.51
N THR A 162 -4.28 -8.99 6.61
CA THR A 162 -2.81 -9.00 6.74
C THR A 162 -2.37 -8.29 8.01
N LEU A 163 -2.89 -7.10 8.30
CA LEU A 163 -2.59 -6.39 9.55
C LEU A 163 -2.86 -7.24 10.79
N ARG A 164 -4.00 -7.94 10.85
CA ARG A 164 -4.33 -8.83 11.96
C ARG A 164 -3.33 -9.97 12.14
N LEU A 165 -2.83 -10.53 11.03
CA LEU A 165 -1.86 -11.63 11.05
C LEU A 165 -0.44 -11.16 11.37
N LEU A 166 -0.09 -9.91 11.04
CA LEU A 166 1.21 -9.31 11.32
C LEU A 166 1.32 -8.77 12.75
N GLU A 167 0.22 -8.35 13.37
CA GLU A 167 0.20 -7.73 14.70
C GLU A 167 0.94 -8.54 15.77
N PRO A 168 0.83 -9.89 15.85
CA PRO A 168 1.56 -10.69 16.84
C PRO A 168 3.10 -10.64 16.71
N TYR A 169 3.61 -10.25 15.55
CA TYR A 169 5.05 -10.13 15.30
C TYR A 169 5.59 -8.74 15.65
N ASN A 170 4.70 -7.75 15.76
CA ASN A 170 5.10 -6.39 16.11
C ASN A 170 5.52 -6.31 17.56
N THR A 171 6.76 -5.92 17.80
CA THR A 171 7.30 -5.77 19.16
C THR A 171 7.25 -4.31 19.60
N GLU A 172 7.09 -4.10 20.91
CA GLU A 172 7.21 -2.77 21.50
C GLU A 172 8.65 -2.25 21.35
N GLU A 173 8.77 -0.96 21.04
CA GLU A 173 10.03 -0.24 21.15
C GLU A 173 10.49 -0.16 22.61
#